data_eb49db9e91ae2d3ae7b6743ece179691
#
_entry.id   eb49db9e91ae2d3ae7b6743ece179691
#
_cell.length_a   1.000
_cell.length_b   1.000
_cell.length_c   1.000
_cell.angle_alpha   90.00
_cell.angle_beta   90.00
_cell.angle_gamma   90.00
#
_symmetry.space_group_name_H-M   'P 1'
#
loop_
_entity.id
_entity.type
_entity.pdbx_description
1 polymer ?
#
loop_
_entity_poly.entity_id
_entity_poly.type
_entity_poly.pdbx_seq_one_letter_code
_entity_poly.pdbx_strand_id
1 'polypeptide(L)'
;FCLSRGLGDVYKRQVVKAFVGFEAIKSGIELLKQFGAAAVSAFSDAESTSKKFGRSFSEEAAAWADNYADAVHRSTAEVQSFMVSNKAMYNELGITAAAAENLSEMTTSLAYDFGNAFSMDDSEALSLIQSAIGGSTDALNEYGIVLDKTALKNSAAALGLGTNIDALDDAAMAQVRLNAILEQSGDIQKAAVEQTGGLTNSIKSLKGEMADFMADAGEKFSPALEDMVGVFLDEWPELEPTLLEFVGILADGMSAAAPVISNLAQSILPSLISTLGTLFDAAGPVLSIIGDLAQEILPPLAGIILSLIHI
;
A
#
# COMPACT_ATOMS: atom_id res chain seq x y z
N PHE A 1 36.48 22.52 -45.40
CA PHE A 1 36.69 21.56 -44.27
C PHE A 1 35.97 21.93 -42.97
N CYS A 2 35.41 23.14 -42.83
CA CYS A 2 34.66 23.56 -41.63
C CYS A 2 33.12 23.29 -41.67
N LEU A 3 32.55 23.06 -42.85
CA LEU A 3 31.10 22.84 -43.01
C LEU A 3 30.63 21.43 -42.65
N SER A 4 31.48 20.41 -42.71
CA SER A 4 31.13 19.04 -42.39
C SER A 4 31.03 18.72 -40.90
N ARG A 5 31.73 19.48 -40.05
CA ARG A 5 31.64 19.31 -38.58
C ARG A 5 30.36 19.89 -37.98
N GLY A 6 29.85 21.00 -38.54
CA GLY A 6 28.63 21.63 -38.03
C GLY A 6 27.35 20.85 -38.30
N LEU A 7 27.23 20.17 -39.47
CA LEU A 7 26.08 19.37 -39.79
C LEU A 7 25.99 18.11 -38.92
N GLY A 8 27.09 17.45 -38.62
CA GLY A 8 27.13 16.27 -37.76
C GLY A 8 26.66 16.56 -36.32
N ASP A 9 27.02 17.73 -35.79
CA ASP A 9 26.58 18.10 -34.44
C ASP A 9 25.12 18.54 -34.35
N VAL A 10 24.59 19.14 -35.42
CA VAL A 10 23.16 19.46 -35.50
C VAL A 10 22.30 18.17 -35.61
N TYR A 11 22.71 17.20 -36.43
CA TYR A 11 22.04 15.90 -36.53
C TYR A 11 22.11 15.12 -35.22
N LYS A 12 23.26 15.09 -34.56
CA LYS A 12 23.38 14.44 -33.25
C LYS A 12 22.48 15.07 -32.20
N ARG A 13 22.38 16.40 -32.15
CA ARG A 13 21.48 17.10 -31.22
C ARG A 13 20.02 16.88 -31.53
N GLN A 14 19.62 16.76 -32.81
CA GLN A 14 18.25 16.45 -33.21
C GLN A 14 17.87 15.01 -32.87
N VAL A 15 18.76 14.05 -33.12
CA VAL A 15 18.54 12.64 -32.75
C VAL A 15 18.45 12.47 -31.23
N VAL A 16 19.31 13.13 -30.46
CA VAL A 16 19.23 13.08 -28.99
C VAL A 16 17.94 13.72 -28.48
N LYS A 17 17.50 14.85 -29.04
CA LYS A 17 16.21 15.46 -28.66
C LYS A 17 15.00 14.59 -29.02
N ALA A 18 15.03 13.93 -30.16
CA ALA A 18 13.98 13.00 -30.56
C ALA A 18 13.96 11.77 -29.66
N PHE A 19 15.11 11.25 -29.28
CA PHE A 19 15.25 10.10 -28.38
C PHE A 19 14.77 10.43 -26.95
N VAL A 20 15.14 11.60 -26.42
CA VAL A 20 14.66 12.09 -25.12
C VAL A 20 13.14 12.32 -25.12
N GLY A 21 12.60 12.87 -26.23
CA GLY A 21 11.15 13.03 -26.41
C GLY A 21 10.41 11.68 -26.46
N PHE A 22 10.98 10.68 -27.13
CA PHE A 22 10.39 9.33 -27.21
C PHE A 22 10.40 8.62 -25.84
N GLU A 23 11.49 8.73 -25.08
CA GLU A 23 11.58 8.18 -23.73
C GLU A 23 10.58 8.86 -22.78
N ALA A 24 10.38 10.18 -22.87
CA ALA A 24 9.40 10.91 -22.09
C ALA A 24 7.95 10.47 -22.42
N ILE A 25 7.64 10.28 -23.71
CA ILE A 25 6.32 9.77 -24.16
C ILE A 25 6.11 8.34 -23.65
N LYS A 26 7.11 7.46 -23.78
CA LYS A 26 7.04 6.08 -23.28
C LYS A 26 6.81 6.05 -21.77
N SER A 27 7.53 6.88 -21.01
CA SER A 27 7.34 7.00 -19.55
C SER A 27 5.94 7.52 -19.21
N GLY A 28 5.42 8.49 -19.97
CA GLY A 28 4.06 9.01 -19.80
C GLY A 28 2.98 7.95 -20.07
N ILE A 29 3.14 7.15 -21.14
CA ILE A 29 2.22 6.03 -21.44
C ILE A 29 2.27 4.98 -20.33
N GLU A 30 3.44 4.66 -19.81
CA GLU A 30 3.57 3.68 -18.74
C GLU A 30 2.93 4.17 -17.43
N LEU A 31 3.09 5.45 -17.08
CA LEU A 31 2.39 6.06 -15.96
C LEU A 31 0.87 6.04 -16.13
N LEU A 32 0.37 6.33 -17.33
CA LEU A 32 -1.07 6.27 -17.62
C LEU A 32 -1.63 4.84 -17.50
N LYS A 33 -0.89 3.83 -17.94
CA LYS A 33 -1.27 2.43 -17.75
C LYS A 33 -1.30 2.03 -16.28
N GLN A 34 -0.28 2.41 -15.51
CA GLN A 34 -0.22 2.13 -14.07
C GLN A 34 -1.35 2.84 -13.34
N PHE A 35 -1.61 4.11 -13.65
CA PHE A 35 -2.72 4.87 -13.08
C PHE A 35 -4.06 4.23 -13.42
N GLY A 36 -4.32 3.89 -14.68
CA GLY A 36 -5.57 3.26 -15.11
C GLY A 36 -5.79 1.90 -14.45
N ALA A 37 -4.75 1.06 -14.37
CA ALA A 37 -4.82 -0.22 -13.69
C ALA A 37 -5.10 -0.07 -12.19
N ALA A 38 -4.45 0.90 -11.53
CA ALA A 38 -4.66 1.19 -10.12
C ALA A 38 -6.07 1.73 -9.85
N ALA A 39 -6.59 2.61 -10.72
CA ALA A 39 -7.94 3.15 -10.61
C ALA A 39 -9.01 2.06 -10.76
N VAL A 40 -8.85 1.18 -11.75
CA VAL A 40 -9.78 0.04 -11.96
C VAL A 40 -9.73 -0.94 -10.80
N SER A 41 -8.54 -1.23 -10.26
CA SER A 41 -8.42 -2.07 -9.07
C SER A 41 -9.12 -1.43 -7.87
N ALA A 42 -8.87 -0.15 -7.60
CA ALA A 42 -9.50 0.58 -6.50
C ALA A 42 -11.03 0.60 -6.61
N PHE A 43 -11.55 0.82 -7.82
CA PHE A 43 -12.99 0.76 -8.08
C PHE A 43 -13.56 -0.66 -7.85
N SER A 44 -12.91 -1.70 -8.37
CA SER A 44 -13.33 -3.09 -8.18
C SER A 44 -13.34 -3.49 -6.71
N ASP A 45 -12.34 -3.07 -5.94
CA ASP A 45 -12.23 -3.34 -4.52
C ASP A 45 -13.31 -2.58 -3.73
N ALA A 46 -13.54 -1.31 -4.05
CA ALA A 46 -14.59 -0.48 -3.45
C ALA A 46 -15.98 -1.04 -3.79
N GLU A 47 -16.24 -1.39 -5.04
CA GLU A 47 -17.51 -1.99 -5.48
C GLU A 47 -17.77 -3.34 -4.79
N SER A 48 -16.74 -4.19 -4.69
CA SER A 48 -16.83 -5.47 -3.98
C SER A 48 -17.17 -5.28 -2.51
N THR A 49 -16.53 -4.32 -1.85
CA THR A 49 -16.78 -3.96 -0.45
C THR A 49 -18.18 -3.41 -0.27
N SER A 50 -18.60 -2.46 -1.10
CA SER A 50 -19.93 -1.87 -1.07
C SER A 50 -21.04 -2.91 -1.31
N LYS A 51 -20.84 -3.86 -2.24
CA LYS A 51 -21.77 -4.96 -2.48
C LYS A 51 -21.89 -5.89 -1.27
N LYS A 52 -20.78 -6.22 -0.58
CA LYS A 52 -20.79 -7.02 0.65
C LYS A 52 -21.51 -6.26 1.76
N PHE A 53 -21.21 -4.98 1.90
CA PHE A 53 -21.79 -4.09 2.87
C PHE A 53 -23.31 -3.97 2.67
N GLY A 54 -23.78 -3.61 1.47
CA GLY A 54 -25.21 -3.45 1.15
C GLY A 54 -26.04 -4.73 1.29
N ARG A 55 -25.43 -5.92 1.32
CA ARG A 55 -26.12 -7.18 1.63
C ARG A 55 -26.28 -7.43 3.12
N SER A 56 -25.49 -6.77 3.94
CA SER A 56 -25.33 -7.10 5.36
C SER A 56 -25.81 -5.99 6.29
N PHE A 57 -25.87 -4.76 5.80
CA PHE A 57 -26.18 -3.56 6.59
C PHE A 57 -27.43 -2.84 6.08
N SER A 58 -28.05 -2.07 6.97
CA SER A 58 -29.19 -1.20 6.65
C SER A 58 -28.76 0.05 5.86
N GLU A 59 -29.75 0.77 5.29
CA GLU A 59 -29.50 2.06 4.65
C GLU A 59 -29.01 3.13 5.66
N GLU A 60 -29.47 3.04 6.91
CA GLU A 60 -29.03 3.91 8.00
C GLU A 60 -27.55 3.70 8.32
N ALA A 61 -27.11 2.45 8.38
CA ALA A 61 -25.69 2.12 8.59
C ALA A 61 -24.83 2.54 7.39
N ALA A 62 -25.35 2.49 6.17
CA ALA A 62 -24.66 2.98 4.99
C ALA A 62 -24.48 4.51 5.07
N ALA A 63 -25.54 5.24 5.40
CA ALA A 63 -25.44 6.69 5.58
C ALA A 63 -24.50 7.07 6.74
N TRP A 64 -24.49 6.26 7.81
CA TRP A 64 -23.53 6.45 8.90
C TRP A 64 -22.10 6.26 8.41
N ALA A 65 -21.81 5.18 7.65
CA ALA A 65 -20.48 4.90 7.14
C ALA A 65 -19.95 6.02 6.24
N ASP A 66 -20.78 6.54 5.34
CA ASP A 66 -20.42 7.66 4.44
C ASP A 66 -20.11 8.93 5.25
N ASN A 67 -21.02 9.34 6.13
CA ASN A 67 -20.82 10.52 6.96
C ASN A 67 -19.61 10.39 7.90
N TYR A 68 -19.38 9.19 8.42
CA TYR A 68 -18.26 8.94 9.33
C TYR A 68 -16.93 8.96 8.58
N ALA A 69 -16.88 8.37 7.38
CA ALA A 69 -15.70 8.40 6.51
C ALA A 69 -15.27 9.84 6.21
N ASP A 70 -16.22 10.69 5.82
CA ASP A 70 -15.98 12.13 5.61
C ASP A 70 -15.46 12.82 6.87
N ALA A 71 -16.08 12.54 8.03
CA ALA A 71 -15.71 13.18 9.29
C ALA A 71 -14.29 12.83 9.76
N VAL A 72 -13.85 11.60 9.50
CA VAL A 72 -12.52 11.12 9.88
C VAL A 72 -11.49 11.19 8.74
N HIS A 73 -11.90 11.69 7.57
CA HIS A 73 -11.09 11.77 6.35
C HIS A 73 -10.46 10.42 5.99
N ARG A 74 -11.31 9.42 5.88
CA ARG A 74 -10.94 8.06 5.42
C ARG A 74 -11.82 7.68 4.24
N SER A 75 -11.37 6.68 3.49
CA SER A 75 -12.17 6.12 2.40
C SER A 75 -13.44 5.47 2.93
N THR A 76 -14.58 5.75 2.29
CA THR A 76 -15.85 5.06 2.58
C THR A 76 -15.70 3.54 2.49
N ALA A 77 -14.98 3.04 1.49
CA ALA A 77 -14.75 1.60 1.34
C ALA A 77 -13.95 1.01 2.51
N GLU A 78 -13.01 1.75 3.10
CA GLU A 78 -12.27 1.32 4.29
C GLU A 78 -13.17 1.23 5.51
N VAL A 79 -13.98 2.26 5.77
CA VAL A 79 -14.94 2.26 6.88
C VAL A 79 -15.94 1.10 6.75
N GLN A 80 -16.51 0.91 5.55
CA GLN A 80 -17.38 -0.22 5.26
C GLN A 80 -16.71 -1.58 5.48
N SER A 81 -15.45 -1.71 5.09
CA SER A 81 -14.66 -2.94 5.30
C SER A 81 -14.49 -3.26 6.78
N PHE A 82 -14.19 -2.25 7.60
CA PHE A 82 -14.08 -2.39 9.06
C PHE A 82 -15.41 -2.83 9.68
N MET A 83 -16.51 -2.19 9.28
CA MET A 83 -17.84 -2.57 9.74
C MET A 83 -18.19 -4.00 9.36
N VAL A 84 -17.91 -4.44 8.12
CA VAL A 84 -18.14 -5.83 7.66
C VAL A 84 -17.34 -6.82 8.51
N SER A 85 -16.06 -6.52 8.78
CA SER A 85 -15.21 -7.35 9.62
C SER A 85 -15.76 -7.46 11.05
N ASN A 86 -16.15 -6.34 11.65
CA ASN A 86 -16.73 -6.30 13.00
C ASN A 86 -18.03 -7.07 13.07
N LYS A 87 -18.94 -6.88 12.11
CA LYS A 87 -20.22 -7.59 12.09
C LYS A 87 -20.04 -9.10 11.94
N ALA A 88 -19.08 -9.53 11.13
CA ALA A 88 -18.75 -10.96 11.01
C ALA A 88 -18.30 -11.53 12.35
N MET A 89 -17.37 -10.86 13.05
CA MET A 89 -16.92 -11.25 14.39
C MET A 89 -18.08 -11.35 15.39
N TYR A 90 -18.95 -10.34 15.43
CA TYR A 90 -20.08 -10.34 16.36
C TYR A 90 -21.10 -11.43 16.05
N ASN A 91 -21.35 -11.73 14.77
CA ASN A 91 -22.22 -12.83 14.37
C ASN A 91 -21.64 -14.19 14.79
N GLU A 92 -20.32 -14.38 14.67
CA GLU A 92 -19.62 -15.59 15.13
C GLU A 92 -19.73 -15.77 16.66
N LEU A 93 -19.74 -14.67 17.41
CA LEU A 93 -19.94 -14.67 18.85
C LEU A 93 -21.42 -14.85 19.26
N GLY A 94 -22.33 -15.00 18.30
CA GLY A 94 -23.73 -15.24 18.54
C GLY A 94 -24.60 -14.00 18.77
N ILE A 95 -24.08 -12.81 18.47
CA ILE A 95 -24.84 -11.55 18.57
C ILE A 95 -25.82 -11.46 17.38
N THR A 96 -27.04 -10.99 17.65
CA THR A 96 -28.07 -10.81 16.61
C THR A 96 -27.63 -9.79 15.56
N ALA A 97 -28.07 -9.97 14.31
CA ALA A 97 -27.66 -9.14 13.19
C ALA A 97 -27.87 -7.63 13.42
N ALA A 98 -28.98 -7.24 14.03
CA ALA A 98 -29.29 -5.84 14.34
C ALA A 98 -28.37 -5.27 15.44
N ALA A 99 -28.09 -6.03 16.50
CA ALA A 99 -27.16 -5.60 17.54
C ALA A 99 -25.71 -5.57 17.02
N ALA A 100 -25.34 -6.55 16.19
CA ALA A 100 -24.02 -6.60 15.56
C ALA A 100 -23.75 -5.39 14.65
N GLU A 101 -24.77 -4.82 14.03
CA GLU A 101 -24.67 -3.60 13.22
C GLU A 101 -24.24 -2.41 14.07
N ASN A 102 -24.99 -2.10 15.12
CA ASN A 102 -24.67 -1.00 16.03
C ASN A 102 -23.31 -1.17 16.73
N LEU A 103 -22.99 -2.41 17.14
CA LEU A 103 -21.68 -2.69 17.76
C LEU A 103 -20.54 -2.56 16.75
N SER A 104 -20.81 -2.81 15.46
CA SER A 104 -19.83 -2.61 14.40
C SER A 104 -19.49 -1.13 14.19
N GLU A 105 -20.49 -0.25 14.22
CA GLU A 105 -20.28 1.20 14.17
C GLU A 105 -19.42 1.67 15.33
N MET A 106 -19.77 1.27 16.56
CA MET A 106 -19.05 1.64 17.78
C MET A 106 -17.58 1.16 17.74
N THR A 107 -17.37 -0.09 17.34
CA THR A 107 -16.03 -0.69 17.27
C THR A 107 -15.20 -0.05 16.17
N THR A 108 -15.81 0.28 15.04
CA THR A 108 -15.13 0.99 13.94
C THR A 108 -14.71 2.39 14.38
N SER A 109 -15.60 3.15 15.01
CA SER A 109 -15.25 4.47 15.56
C SER A 109 -14.10 4.38 16.56
N LEU A 110 -14.17 3.43 17.49
CA LEU A 110 -13.13 3.22 18.49
C LEU A 110 -11.77 2.87 17.85
N ALA A 111 -11.76 2.09 16.77
CA ALA A 111 -10.52 1.74 16.07
C ALA A 111 -9.85 2.97 15.45
N TYR A 112 -10.60 3.87 14.84
CA TYR A 112 -10.05 5.13 14.31
C TYR A 112 -9.56 6.07 15.43
N ASP A 113 -10.28 6.13 16.55
CA ASP A 113 -9.84 6.91 17.72
C ASP A 113 -8.51 6.38 18.26
N PHE A 114 -8.36 5.05 18.37
CA PHE A 114 -7.11 4.42 18.74
C PHE A 114 -5.99 4.69 17.73
N GLY A 115 -6.26 4.46 16.44
CA GLY A 115 -5.31 4.73 15.37
C GLY A 115 -4.81 6.18 15.37
N ASN A 116 -5.70 7.12 15.69
CA ASN A 116 -5.36 8.53 15.78
C ASN A 116 -4.60 8.86 17.07
N ALA A 117 -5.08 8.42 18.24
CA ALA A 117 -4.49 8.74 19.53
C ALA A 117 -3.06 8.20 19.68
N PHE A 118 -2.80 7.00 19.15
CA PHE A 118 -1.50 6.33 19.27
C PHE A 118 -0.66 6.37 17.99
N SER A 119 -1.12 7.10 16.96
CA SER A 119 -0.42 7.23 15.67
C SER A 119 -0.06 5.88 15.04
N MET A 120 -0.92 4.88 15.22
CA MET A 120 -0.80 3.55 14.64
C MET A 120 -1.67 3.40 13.38
N ASP A 121 -1.45 2.34 12.62
CA ASP A 121 -2.31 2.01 11.48
C ASP A 121 -3.74 1.68 11.95
N ASP A 122 -4.75 2.16 11.20
CA ASP A 122 -6.15 2.00 11.61
C ASP A 122 -6.59 0.53 11.59
N SER A 123 -6.02 -0.29 10.70
CA SER A 123 -6.27 -1.74 10.65
C SER A 123 -5.58 -2.49 11.80
N GLU A 124 -4.42 -2.01 12.26
CA GLU A 124 -3.76 -2.52 13.45
C GLU A 124 -4.58 -2.22 14.71
N ALA A 125 -5.06 -0.98 14.84
CA ALA A 125 -5.96 -0.57 15.91
C ALA A 125 -7.23 -1.42 15.96
N LEU A 126 -7.86 -1.65 14.79
CA LEU A 126 -9.01 -2.53 14.68
C LEU A 126 -8.71 -3.95 15.16
N SER A 127 -7.59 -4.52 14.72
CA SER A 127 -7.19 -5.88 15.10
C SER A 127 -6.97 -6.03 16.62
N LEU A 128 -6.36 -5.03 17.26
CA LEU A 128 -6.16 -4.99 18.71
C LEU A 128 -7.49 -4.98 19.46
N ILE A 129 -8.43 -4.12 19.03
CA ILE A 129 -9.74 -4.01 19.65
C ILE A 129 -10.56 -5.30 19.45
N GLN A 130 -10.58 -5.85 18.24
CA GLN A 130 -11.24 -7.13 17.94
C GLN A 130 -10.67 -8.27 18.81
N SER A 131 -9.35 -8.32 18.95
CA SER A 131 -8.68 -9.31 19.80
C SER A 131 -9.10 -9.18 21.26
N ALA A 132 -9.19 -7.96 21.76
CA ALA A 132 -9.62 -7.70 23.14
C ALA A 132 -11.11 -8.09 23.36
N ILE A 133 -11.99 -7.77 22.41
CA ILE A 133 -13.40 -8.18 22.44
C ILE A 133 -13.51 -9.71 22.37
N GLY A 134 -12.68 -10.36 21.56
CA GLY A 134 -12.61 -11.82 21.44
C GLY A 134 -12.05 -12.53 22.67
N GLY A 135 -11.41 -11.81 23.60
CA GLY A 135 -10.94 -12.36 24.88
C GLY A 135 -9.45 -12.22 25.16
N SER A 136 -8.67 -11.64 24.27
CA SER A 136 -7.24 -11.31 24.52
C SER A 136 -7.13 -10.05 25.36
N THR A 137 -7.50 -10.14 26.65
CA THR A 137 -7.66 -8.98 27.54
C THR A 137 -6.37 -8.19 27.80
N ASP A 138 -5.21 -8.78 27.55
CA ASP A 138 -3.91 -8.13 27.74
C ASP A 138 -3.47 -7.24 26.55
N ALA A 139 -4.13 -7.39 25.41
CA ALA A 139 -3.76 -6.68 24.17
C ALA A 139 -3.81 -5.15 24.30
N LEU A 140 -4.65 -4.61 25.19
CA LEU A 140 -4.86 -3.19 25.39
C LEU A 140 -4.16 -2.62 26.63
N ASN A 141 -3.44 -3.45 27.41
CA ASN A 141 -2.81 -3.02 28.66
C ASN A 141 -1.77 -1.92 28.47
N GLU A 142 -0.98 -1.99 27.40
CA GLU A 142 0.04 -0.98 27.08
C GLU A 142 -0.56 0.38 26.68
N TYR A 143 -1.84 0.39 26.30
CA TYR A 143 -2.61 1.59 25.96
C TYR A 143 -3.45 2.12 27.15
N GLY A 144 -3.26 1.55 28.34
CA GLY A 144 -3.92 1.97 29.57
C GLY A 144 -5.33 1.43 29.77
N ILE A 145 -5.79 0.50 28.92
CA ILE A 145 -7.07 -0.18 29.09
C ILE A 145 -6.84 -1.56 29.69
N VAL A 146 -7.40 -1.76 30.89
CA VAL A 146 -7.24 -3.01 31.66
C VAL A 146 -8.57 -3.72 31.75
N LEU A 147 -8.67 -4.91 31.14
CA LEU A 147 -9.88 -5.74 31.12
C LEU A 147 -9.77 -6.86 32.17
N ASP A 148 -9.49 -6.49 33.41
CA ASP A 148 -9.45 -7.44 34.52
C ASP A 148 -10.88 -7.87 34.97
N LYS A 149 -10.95 -8.86 35.85
CA LYS A 149 -12.23 -9.36 36.38
C LYS A 149 -13.09 -8.28 37.04
N THR A 150 -12.46 -7.25 37.61
CA THR A 150 -13.18 -6.16 38.27
C THR A 150 -13.80 -5.22 37.26
N ALA A 151 -13.05 -4.80 36.26
CA ALA A 151 -13.54 -3.99 35.15
C ALA A 151 -14.70 -4.69 34.42
N LEU A 152 -14.53 -5.98 34.09
CA LEU A 152 -15.57 -6.76 33.41
C LEU A 152 -16.84 -6.93 34.26
N LYS A 153 -16.73 -7.14 35.59
CA LYS A 153 -17.89 -7.20 36.49
C LYS A 153 -18.63 -5.87 36.56
N ASN A 154 -17.89 -4.78 36.63
CA ASN A 154 -18.50 -3.43 36.65
C ASN A 154 -19.25 -3.15 35.35
N SER A 155 -18.62 -3.45 34.22
CA SER A 155 -19.22 -3.29 32.90
C SER A 155 -20.46 -4.20 32.74
N ALA A 156 -20.40 -5.47 33.16
CA ALA A 156 -21.54 -6.37 33.15
C ALA A 156 -22.71 -5.85 34.00
N ALA A 157 -22.40 -5.30 35.19
CA ALA A 157 -23.41 -4.70 36.04
C ALA A 157 -24.03 -3.45 35.39
N ALA A 158 -23.24 -2.60 34.75
CA ALA A 158 -23.71 -1.42 34.02
C ALA A 158 -24.65 -1.80 32.86
N LEU A 159 -24.39 -2.92 32.18
CA LEU A 159 -25.25 -3.47 31.13
C LEU A 159 -26.48 -4.23 31.67
N GLY A 160 -26.65 -4.34 32.99
CA GLY A 160 -27.75 -5.07 33.62
C GLY A 160 -27.62 -6.61 33.55
N LEU A 161 -26.45 -7.13 33.21
CA LEU A 161 -26.17 -8.57 33.07
C LEU A 161 -25.71 -9.21 34.40
N GLY A 162 -25.66 -8.43 35.46
CA GLY A 162 -25.21 -8.89 36.80
C GLY A 162 -23.70 -8.96 36.91
N THR A 163 -23.19 -9.49 38.02
CA THR A 163 -21.76 -9.53 38.33
C THR A 163 -21.13 -10.93 38.16
N ASN A 164 -21.92 -11.94 37.82
CA ASN A 164 -21.44 -13.29 37.59
C ASN A 164 -20.99 -13.46 36.12
N ILE A 165 -19.82 -12.91 35.80
CA ILE A 165 -19.28 -12.92 34.41
C ILE A 165 -18.93 -14.33 33.92
N ASP A 166 -18.66 -15.26 34.82
CA ASP A 166 -18.34 -16.67 34.47
C ASP A 166 -19.57 -17.45 33.96
N ALA A 167 -20.78 -16.90 34.11
CA ALA A 167 -22.06 -17.49 33.61
C ALA A 167 -22.55 -16.84 32.31
N LEU A 168 -21.87 -15.83 31.80
CA LEU A 168 -22.24 -15.16 30.55
C LEU A 168 -21.75 -15.97 29.36
N ASP A 169 -22.55 -15.98 28.29
CA ASP A 169 -22.17 -16.54 27.01
C ASP A 169 -21.20 -15.61 26.25
N ASP A 170 -20.66 -16.08 25.13
CA ASP A 170 -19.68 -15.33 24.34
C ASP A 170 -20.26 -14.01 23.82
N ALA A 171 -21.54 -13.98 23.45
CA ALA A 171 -22.23 -12.78 22.98
C ALA A 171 -22.32 -11.71 24.07
N ALA A 172 -22.73 -12.10 25.28
CA ALA A 172 -22.79 -11.18 26.42
C ALA A 172 -21.39 -10.71 26.83
N MET A 173 -20.41 -11.63 26.86
CA MET A 173 -19.03 -11.30 27.17
C MET A 173 -18.40 -10.35 26.17
N ALA A 174 -18.67 -10.48 24.89
CA ALA A 174 -18.20 -9.55 23.87
C ALA A 174 -18.73 -8.13 24.10
N GLN A 175 -20.02 -8.00 24.43
CA GLN A 175 -20.63 -6.70 24.78
C GLN A 175 -20.03 -6.13 26.07
N VAL A 176 -19.80 -6.94 27.10
CA VAL A 176 -19.18 -6.55 28.35
C VAL A 176 -17.76 -6.02 28.11
N ARG A 177 -16.97 -6.71 27.28
CA ARG A 177 -15.60 -6.29 26.96
C ARG A 177 -15.60 -4.99 26.16
N LEU A 178 -16.43 -4.87 25.12
CA LEU A 178 -16.56 -3.63 24.36
C LEU A 178 -16.96 -2.45 25.26
N ASN A 179 -17.98 -2.64 26.14
CA ASN A 179 -18.40 -1.58 27.05
C ASN A 179 -17.28 -1.20 28.03
N ALA A 180 -16.53 -2.17 28.56
CA ALA A 180 -15.39 -1.92 29.45
C ALA A 180 -14.26 -1.15 28.74
N ILE A 181 -14.04 -1.42 27.45
CA ILE A 181 -13.09 -0.66 26.63
C ILE A 181 -13.60 0.78 26.45
N LEU A 182 -14.85 0.97 26.07
CA LEU A 182 -15.46 2.28 25.87
C LEU A 182 -15.45 3.14 27.14
N GLU A 183 -15.74 2.56 28.31
CA GLU A 183 -15.69 3.26 29.58
C GLU A 183 -14.29 3.79 29.91
N GLN A 184 -13.24 3.05 29.51
CA GLN A 184 -11.83 3.42 29.76
C GLN A 184 -11.21 4.26 28.62
N SER A 185 -11.87 4.37 27.47
CA SER A 185 -11.33 5.06 26.29
C SER A 185 -11.62 6.56 26.22
N GLY A 186 -12.27 7.15 27.23
CA GLY A 186 -12.65 8.56 27.20
C GLY A 186 -11.50 9.56 27.01
N ASP A 187 -10.32 9.26 27.57
CA ASP A 187 -9.12 10.08 27.38
C ASP A 187 -8.46 9.83 26.01
N ILE A 188 -8.58 8.62 25.46
CA ILE A 188 -8.13 8.23 24.11
C ILE A 188 -8.94 9.00 23.07
N GLN A 189 -10.25 9.05 23.21
CA GLN A 189 -11.14 9.82 22.32
C GLN A 189 -10.80 11.31 22.32
N LYS A 190 -10.49 11.90 23.50
CA LYS A 190 -10.01 13.28 23.56
C LYS A 190 -8.68 13.47 22.86
N ALA A 191 -7.71 12.57 23.10
CA ALA A 191 -6.41 12.62 22.45
C ALA A 191 -6.52 12.45 20.93
N ALA A 192 -7.43 11.61 20.44
CA ALA A 192 -7.71 11.45 19.02
C ALA A 192 -8.13 12.76 18.35
N VAL A 193 -9.03 13.52 18.98
CA VAL A 193 -9.48 14.83 18.49
C VAL A 193 -8.33 15.84 18.48
N GLU A 194 -7.47 15.84 19.49
CA GLU A 194 -6.33 16.77 19.58
C GLU A 194 -5.25 16.45 18.54
N GLN A 195 -5.09 15.17 18.14
CA GLN A 195 -4.08 14.73 17.20
C GLN A 195 -4.50 14.73 15.73
N THR A 196 -5.72 15.14 15.40
CA THR A 196 -6.22 15.17 14.01
C THR A 196 -5.36 16.00 13.06
N GLY A 197 -4.60 16.98 13.55
CA GLY A 197 -3.68 17.83 12.79
C GLY A 197 -2.24 17.29 12.65
N GLY A 198 -1.92 16.10 13.18
CA GLY A 198 -0.57 15.52 13.11
C GLY A 198 -0.21 15.01 11.70
N LEU A 199 1.12 14.96 11.40
CA LEU A 199 1.62 14.50 10.09
C LEU A 199 1.10 13.10 9.74
N THR A 200 1.06 12.18 10.70
CA THR A 200 0.55 10.81 10.51
C THR A 200 -0.91 10.83 10.05
N ASN A 201 -1.76 11.61 10.71
CA ASN A 201 -3.16 11.72 10.33
C ASN A 201 -3.35 12.45 9.00
N SER A 202 -2.54 13.46 8.70
CA SER A 202 -2.54 14.11 7.38
C SER A 202 -2.18 13.14 6.26
N ILE A 203 -1.23 12.22 6.48
CA ILE A 203 -0.89 11.17 5.51
C ILE A 203 -2.03 10.16 5.37
N LYS A 204 -2.68 9.76 6.47
CA LYS A 204 -3.85 8.86 6.43
C LYS A 204 -5.02 9.49 5.69
N SER A 205 -5.32 10.77 5.96
CA SER A 205 -6.34 11.54 5.24
C SER A 205 -6.06 11.61 3.74
N LEU A 206 -4.81 11.92 3.36
CA LEU A 206 -4.40 11.93 1.95
C LEU A 206 -4.57 10.56 1.29
N LYS A 207 -4.27 9.47 2.02
CA LYS A 207 -4.49 8.10 1.53
C LYS A 207 -5.98 7.81 1.31
N GLY A 208 -6.85 8.23 2.24
CA GLY A 208 -8.31 8.07 2.11
C GLY A 208 -8.85 8.81 0.90
N GLU A 209 -8.59 10.10 0.79
CA GLU A 209 -9.00 10.95 -0.33
C GLU A 209 -8.46 10.43 -1.68
N MET A 210 -7.22 9.93 -1.70
CA MET A 210 -6.65 9.33 -2.89
C MET A 210 -7.34 8.00 -3.26
N ALA A 211 -7.72 7.19 -2.27
CA ALA A 211 -8.41 5.93 -2.51
C ALA A 211 -9.81 6.18 -3.10
N ASP A 212 -10.56 7.12 -2.57
CA ASP A 212 -11.87 7.51 -3.09
C ASP A 212 -11.75 8.13 -4.49
N PHE A 213 -10.79 9.04 -4.70
CA PHE A 213 -10.51 9.58 -6.04
C PHE A 213 -10.17 8.48 -7.05
N MET A 214 -9.38 7.48 -6.65
CA MET A 214 -9.02 6.35 -7.53
C MET A 214 -10.23 5.46 -7.81
N ALA A 215 -11.11 5.24 -6.84
CA ALA A 215 -12.36 4.50 -7.04
C ALA A 215 -13.30 5.23 -8.00
N ASP A 216 -13.50 6.53 -7.82
CA ASP A 216 -14.32 7.38 -8.71
C ASP A 216 -13.75 7.44 -10.14
N ALA A 217 -12.42 7.57 -10.25
CA ALA A 217 -11.76 7.52 -11.55
C ALA A 217 -11.98 6.16 -12.23
N GLY A 218 -11.85 5.06 -11.47
CA GLY A 218 -12.08 3.71 -11.94
C GLY A 218 -13.52 3.49 -12.41
N GLU A 219 -14.51 4.00 -11.68
CA GLU A 219 -15.92 3.96 -12.08
C GLU A 219 -16.15 4.60 -13.46
N LYS A 220 -15.53 5.75 -13.70
CA LYS A 220 -15.64 6.45 -14.99
C LYS A 220 -14.92 5.76 -16.13
N PHE A 221 -13.82 5.06 -15.84
CA PHE A 221 -13.07 4.29 -16.83
C PHE A 221 -13.65 2.89 -17.08
N SER A 222 -14.36 2.31 -16.10
CA SER A 222 -14.89 0.94 -16.18
C SER A 222 -15.76 0.70 -17.41
N PRO A 223 -16.76 1.54 -17.75
CA PRO A 223 -17.60 1.32 -18.93
C PRO A 223 -16.81 1.29 -20.24
N ALA A 224 -15.83 2.22 -20.37
CA ALA A 224 -15.00 2.27 -21.57
C ALA A 224 -14.09 1.04 -21.70
N LEU A 225 -13.66 0.48 -20.58
CA LEU A 225 -12.88 -0.76 -20.55
C LEU A 225 -13.75 -1.99 -20.81
N GLU A 226 -14.98 -2.03 -20.27
CA GLU A 226 -15.94 -3.09 -20.55
C GLU A 226 -16.28 -3.13 -22.04
N ASP A 227 -16.55 -1.98 -22.65
CA ASP A 227 -16.80 -1.86 -24.10
C ASP A 227 -15.57 -2.32 -24.91
N MET A 228 -14.36 -1.90 -24.51
CA MET A 228 -13.13 -2.29 -25.19
C MET A 228 -12.85 -3.78 -25.04
N VAL A 229 -13.05 -4.35 -23.86
CA VAL A 229 -12.92 -5.79 -23.60
C VAL A 229 -13.99 -6.55 -24.36
N GLY A 230 -15.22 -6.07 -24.40
CA GLY A 230 -16.33 -6.66 -25.18
C GLY A 230 -15.97 -6.76 -26.65
N VAL A 231 -15.55 -5.66 -27.29
CA VAL A 231 -15.10 -5.65 -28.69
C VAL A 231 -13.90 -6.61 -28.87
N PHE A 232 -12.95 -6.63 -27.96
CA PHE A 232 -11.81 -7.53 -28.04
C PHE A 232 -12.22 -9.01 -27.96
N LEU A 233 -13.16 -9.34 -27.05
CA LEU A 233 -13.65 -10.71 -26.91
C LEU A 233 -14.48 -11.16 -28.11
N ASP A 234 -15.28 -10.27 -28.69
CA ASP A 234 -16.08 -10.56 -29.88
C ASP A 234 -15.20 -10.82 -31.10
N GLU A 235 -14.11 -10.06 -31.27
CA GLU A 235 -13.16 -10.20 -32.37
C GLU A 235 -12.07 -11.25 -32.08
N TRP A 236 -11.96 -11.75 -30.85
CA TRP A 236 -10.92 -12.70 -30.43
C TRP A 236 -10.85 -13.96 -31.32
N PRO A 237 -11.97 -14.61 -31.66
CA PRO A 237 -11.93 -15.81 -32.50
C PRO A 237 -11.31 -15.59 -33.89
N GLU A 238 -11.38 -14.37 -34.40
CA GLU A 238 -10.76 -13.99 -35.69
C GLU A 238 -9.30 -13.56 -35.52
N LEU A 239 -8.97 -12.95 -34.37
CA LEU A 239 -7.62 -12.47 -34.05
C LEU A 239 -6.69 -13.60 -33.61
N GLU A 240 -7.21 -14.58 -32.85
CA GLU A 240 -6.41 -15.68 -32.30
C GLU A 240 -5.55 -16.42 -33.32
N PRO A 241 -6.08 -16.87 -34.49
CA PRO A 241 -5.27 -17.55 -35.51
C PRO A 241 -4.15 -16.65 -36.04
N THR A 242 -4.44 -15.37 -36.25
CA THR A 242 -3.47 -14.38 -36.76
C THR A 242 -2.37 -14.12 -35.75
N LEU A 243 -2.72 -14.03 -34.45
CA LEU A 243 -1.75 -13.88 -33.36
C LEU A 243 -0.88 -15.11 -33.20
N LEU A 244 -1.46 -16.32 -33.33
CA LEU A 244 -0.70 -17.57 -33.25
C LEU A 244 0.27 -17.71 -34.42
N GLU A 245 -0.16 -17.31 -35.66
CA GLU A 245 0.72 -17.24 -36.82
C GLU A 245 1.86 -16.24 -36.60
N PHE A 246 1.57 -15.05 -36.06
CA PHE A 246 2.60 -14.06 -35.71
C PHE A 246 3.58 -14.56 -34.66
N VAL A 247 3.10 -15.22 -33.61
CA VAL A 247 3.94 -15.86 -32.60
C VAL A 247 4.82 -16.95 -33.22
N GLY A 248 4.28 -17.73 -34.16
CA GLY A 248 5.03 -18.72 -34.93
C GLY A 248 6.17 -18.08 -35.71
N ILE A 249 5.89 -17.00 -36.45
CA ILE A 249 6.92 -16.25 -37.20
C ILE A 249 7.99 -15.69 -36.29
N LEU A 250 7.62 -15.15 -35.11
CA LEU A 250 8.56 -14.67 -34.11
C LEU A 250 9.44 -15.81 -33.54
N ALA A 251 8.83 -16.94 -33.23
CA ALA A 251 9.54 -18.11 -32.73
C ALA A 251 10.54 -18.65 -33.75
N ASP A 252 10.14 -18.72 -35.02
CA ASP A 252 11.02 -19.13 -36.13
C ASP A 252 12.15 -18.11 -36.34
N GLY A 253 11.84 -16.81 -36.29
CA GLY A 253 12.83 -15.73 -36.36
C GLY A 253 13.84 -15.78 -35.21
N MET A 254 13.37 -15.99 -34.00
CA MET A 254 14.24 -16.17 -32.82
C MET A 254 15.11 -17.43 -32.94
N SER A 255 14.54 -18.52 -33.42
CA SER A 255 15.26 -19.78 -33.65
C SER A 255 16.35 -19.62 -34.73
N ALA A 256 16.05 -18.85 -35.80
CA ALA A 256 17.03 -18.54 -36.83
C ALA A 256 18.11 -17.56 -36.35
N ALA A 257 17.78 -16.65 -35.43
CA ALA A 257 18.72 -15.70 -34.85
C ALA A 257 19.65 -16.35 -33.79
N ALA A 258 19.19 -17.39 -33.10
CA ALA A 258 19.94 -18.05 -32.02
C ALA A 258 21.39 -18.48 -32.43
N PRO A 259 21.64 -19.15 -33.57
CA PRO A 259 23.00 -19.47 -33.99
C PRO A 259 23.84 -18.23 -34.33
N VAL A 260 23.23 -17.17 -34.85
CA VAL A 260 23.93 -15.91 -35.14
C VAL A 260 24.38 -15.25 -33.83
N ILE A 261 23.48 -15.17 -32.83
CA ILE A 261 23.79 -14.65 -31.49
C ILE A 261 24.84 -15.49 -30.79
N SER A 262 24.76 -16.84 -30.91
CA SER A 262 25.76 -17.77 -30.36
C SER A 262 27.13 -17.56 -30.99
N ASN A 263 27.18 -17.44 -32.32
CA ASN A 263 28.44 -17.21 -33.04
C ASN A 263 29.04 -15.83 -32.71
N LEU A 264 28.21 -14.83 -32.58
CA LEU A 264 28.61 -13.48 -32.19
C LEU A 264 29.15 -13.45 -30.74
N ALA A 265 28.47 -14.13 -29.82
CA ALA A 265 28.92 -14.26 -28.43
C ALA A 265 30.27 -15.01 -28.37
N GLN A 266 30.41 -16.10 -29.08
CA GLN A 266 31.65 -16.86 -29.11
C GLN A 266 32.84 -16.13 -29.75
N SER A 267 32.59 -15.22 -30.68
CA SER A 267 33.63 -14.41 -31.34
C SER A 267 34.00 -13.14 -30.56
N ILE A 268 33.03 -12.49 -29.94
CA ILE A 268 33.22 -11.17 -29.29
C ILE A 268 33.58 -11.31 -27.80
N LEU A 269 32.94 -12.24 -27.08
CA LEU A 269 33.16 -12.40 -25.64
C LEU A 269 34.64 -12.64 -25.26
N PRO A 270 35.38 -13.52 -25.92
CA PRO A 270 36.80 -13.74 -25.62
C PRO A 270 37.65 -12.49 -25.83
N SER A 271 37.34 -11.73 -26.90
CA SER A 271 38.04 -10.48 -27.20
C SER A 271 37.72 -9.37 -26.16
N LEU A 272 36.48 -9.28 -25.72
CA LEU A 272 36.07 -8.36 -24.66
C LEU A 272 36.72 -8.72 -23.32
N ILE A 273 36.72 -10.00 -22.95
CA ILE A 273 37.35 -10.47 -21.70
C ILE A 273 38.86 -10.18 -21.72
N SER A 274 39.53 -10.47 -22.85
CA SER A 274 40.97 -10.14 -23.02
C SER A 274 41.25 -8.64 -22.92
N THR A 275 40.39 -7.80 -23.52
CA THR A 275 40.53 -6.33 -23.46
C THR A 275 40.28 -5.80 -22.05
N LEU A 276 39.27 -6.34 -21.35
CA LEU A 276 39.01 -5.99 -19.95
C LEU A 276 40.16 -6.43 -19.04
N GLY A 277 40.70 -7.65 -19.26
CA GLY A 277 41.87 -8.14 -18.52
C GLY A 277 43.06 -7.20 -18.66
N THR A 278 43.40 -6.76 -19.89
CA THR A 278 44.51 -5.79 -20.14
C THR A 278 44.22 -4.43 -19.53
N LEU A 279 42.98 -3.98 -19.49
CA LEU A 279 42.57 -2.75 -18.80
C LEU A 279 42.75 -2.84 -17.28
N PHE A 280 42.36 -3.94 -16.68
CA PHE A 280 42.56 -4.20 -15.24
C PHE A 280 44.02 -4.32 -14.88
N ASP A 281 44.83 -5.00 -15.70
CA ASP A 281 46.28 -5.11 -15.50
C ASP A 281 46.96 -3.74 -15.62
N ALA A 282 46.55 -2.89 -16.55
CA ALA A 282 47.03 -1.53 -16.69
C ALA A 282 46.57 -0.58 -15.57
N ALA A 283 45.39 -0.81 -14.99
CA ALA A 283 44.87 -0.01 -13.87
C ALA A 283 45.51 -0.41 -12.52
N GLY A 284 46.00 -1.62 -12.37
CA GLY A 284 46.60 -2.11 -11.13
C GLY A 284 47.67 -1.22 -10.55
N PRO A 285 48.71 -0.81 -11.32
CA PRO A 285 49.75 0.11 -10.86
C PRO A 285 49.20 1.45 -10.42
N VAL A 286 48.20 2.00 -11.12
CA VAL A 286 47.57 3.29 -10.77
C VAL A 286 46.81 3.20 -9.45
N LEU A 287 46.04 2.11 -9.24
CA LEU A 287 45.32 1.87 -7.98
C LEU A 287 46.30 1.65 -6.81
N SER A 288 47.42 1.00 -7.03
CA SER A 288 48.49 0.85 -6.02
C SER A 288 49.05 2.20 -5.61
N ILE A 289 49.38 3.06 -6.58
CA ILE A 289 49.92 4.44 -6.32
C ILE A 289 48.87 5.27 -5.54
N ILE A 290 47.60 5.16 -5.89
CA ILE A 290 46.51 5.87 -5.16
C ILE A 290 46.39 5.32 -3.74
N GLY A 291 46.49 4.02 -3.55
CA GLY A 291 46.48 3.37 -2.23
C GLY A 291 47.66 3.81 -1.36
N ASP A 292 48.88 3.82 -1.91
CA ASP A 292 50.09 4.25 -1.22
C ASP A 292 50.01 5.73 -0.83
N LEU A 293 49.54 6.59 -1.76
CA LEU A 293 49.34 8.01 -1.52
C LEU A 293 48.30 8.28 -0.43
N ALA A 294 47.19 7.50 -0.43
CA ALA A 294 46.17 7.60 0.61
C ALA A 294 46.72 7.20 1.99
N GLN A 295 47.52 6.13 2.07
CA GLN A 295 48.16 5.70 3.31
C GLN A 295 49.20 6.70 3.83
N GLU A 296 49.85 7.43 2.96
CA GLU A 296 50.85 8.43 3.33
C GLU A 296 50.24 9.79 3.74
N ILE A 297 49.11 10.17 3.13
CA ILE A 297 48.45 11.46 3.39
C ILE A 297 47.40 11.40 4.51
N LEU A 298 46.64 10.34 4.62
CA LEU A 298 45.53 10.25 5.61
C LEU A 298 46.01 10.34 7.07
N PRO A 299 47.08 9.69 7.51
CA PRO A 299 47.50 9.77 8.91
C PRO A 299 47.94 11.19 9.35
N PRO A 300 48.76 11.94 8.58
CA PRO A 300 49.10 13.32 8.97
C PRO A 300 47.88 14.26 8.90
N LEU A 301 46.96 14.08 7.95
CA LEU A 301 45.70 14.85 7.90
C LEU A 301 44.82 14.60 9.14
N ALA A 302 44.69 13.35 9.55
CA ALA A 302 43.95 12.99 10.78
C ALA A 302 44.59 13.62 12.03
N GLY A 303 45.95 13.69 12.07
CA GLY A 303 46.70 14.37 13.14
C GLY A 303 46.45 15.88 13.18
N ILE A 304 46.39 16.53 12.03
CA ILE A 304 46.10 17.98 11.91
C ILE A 304 44.62 18.26 12.34
N ILE A 305 43.66 17.45 11.89
CA ILE A 305 42.24 17.61 12.27
C ILE A 305 42.06 17.43 13.78
N LEU A 306 42.66 16.39 14.38
CA LEU A 306 42.64 16.17 15.82
C LEU A 306 43.29 17.32 16.60
N SER A 307 44.38 17.88 16.10
CA SER A 307 45.04 19.05 16.70
C SER A 307 44.19 20.32 16.64
N LEU A 308 43.44 20.51 15.52
CA LEU A 308 42.53 21.65 15.35
C LEU A 308 41.29 21.53 16.26
N ILE A 309 40.78 20.32 16.50
CA ILE A 309 39.68 20.08 17.42
C ILE A 309 40.07 20.30 18.89
N HIS A 310 41.35 20.09 19.23
CA HIS A 310 41.87 20.31 20.59
C HIS A 310 42.17 21.78 20.94
N ILE A 311 42.28 22.67 19.95
CA ILE A 311 42.48 24.10 20.11
C ILE A 311 41.13 24.82 20.28
#